data_4ea45dcc25be242e19d2c6fc01bd3cc8
#
_entry.id   4ea45dcc25be242e19d2c6fc01bd3cc8
#
_cell.length_a   1.000
_cell.length_b   1.000
_cell.length_c   1.000
_cell.angle_alpha   90.00
_cell.angle_beta   90.00
_cell.angle_gamma   90.00
#
_symmetry.space_group_name_H-M   'P 1'
#
loop_
_entity.id
_entity.type
_entity.pdbx_description
1 polymer ?
#
loop_
_entity_poly.entity_id
_entity_poly.type
_entity_poly.pdbx_seq_one_letter_code
_entity_poly.pdbx_strand_id
1 'polypeptide(L)' 'MTALDLDDVRTEALFASDVQRSQHPTPEQIRASVTATVQRLGERGCAALVAQEFGEHPDCALGRMRWARLAVRDAFNVA' A
#
# COMPACT_ATOMS: atom_id res chain seq x y z
N MET A 1 21.22 -9.56 6.73
CA MET A 1 20.12 -8.59 6.79
C MET A 1 19.41 -8.53 5.46
N THR A 2 18.13 -8.66 5.49
CA THR A 2 17.33 -8.63 4.27
C THR A 2 17.05 -7.20 3.84
N ALA A 3 17.24 -6.91 2.56
CA ALA A 3 16.77 -5.67 2.00
C ALA A 3 15.24 -5.62 2.08
N LEU A 4 14.68 -4.42 2.16
CA LEU A 4 13.23 -4.27 2.08
C LEU A 4 12.75 -4.82 0.75
N ASP A 5 11.74 -5.68 0.83
CA ASP A 5 11.08 -6.19 -0.37
C ASP A 5 10.37 -5.02 -1.06
N LEU A 6 10.57 -4.89 -2.36
CA LEU A 6 9.92 -3.84 -3.13
C LEU A 6 8.39 -3.96 -3.05
N ASP A 7 7.86 -5.18 -3.01
CA ASP A 7 6.43 -5.38 -2.85
C ASP A 7 5.92 -4.89 -1.49
N ASP A 8 6.74 -4.98 -0.44
CA ASP A 8 6.37 -4.43 0.87
C ASP A 8 6.28 -2.91 0.81
N VAL A 9 7.22 -2.26 0.15
CA VAL A 9 7.19 -0.80 -0.03
C VAL A 9 5.96 -0.39 -0.81
N ARG A 10 5.66 -1.08 -1.90
CA ARG A 10 4.48 -0.80 -2.72
C ARG A 10 3.18 -1.01 -1.93
N THR A 11 3.13 -2.08 -1.15
CA THR A 11 1.96 -2.40 -0.33
C THR A 11 1.71 -1.30 0.71
N GLU A 12 2.77 -0.86 1.39
CA GLU A 12 2.64 0.21 2.37
C GLU A 12 2.23 1.53 1.72
N ALA A 13 2.74 1.81 0.52
CA ALA A 13 2.35 3.01 -0.22
C ALA A 13 0.88 2.97 -0.60
N LEU A 14 0.38 1.84 -1.10
CA LEU A 14 -1.03 1.71 -1.41
C LEU A 14 -1.90 1.84 -0.17
N PHE A 15 -1.47 1.21 0.93
CA PHE A 15 -2.15 1.34 2.22
C PHE A 15 -2.25 2.81 2.63
N ALA A 16 -1.17 3.56 2.49
CA ALA A 16 -1.09 4.97 2.90
C ALA A 16 -1.80 5.92 1.94
N SER A 17 -2.17 5.44 0.75
CA SER A 17 -2.86 6.26 -0.25
C SER A 17 -4.32 6.48 0.14
N ASP A 18 -5.00 7.33 -0.63
CA ASP A 18 -6.43 7.57 -0.45
C ASP A 18 -7.30 6.68 -1.35
N VAL A 19 -6.71 5.72 -2.04
CA VAL A 19 -7.48 4.78 -2.87
C VAL A 19 -8.26 3.83 -1.96
N GLN A 20 -9.54 3.65 -2.27
CA GLN A 20 -10.42 2.78 -1.51
C GLN A 20 -10.73 1.52 -2.29
N ARG A 21 -10.77 0.39 -1.57
CA ARG A 21 -11.15 -0.89 -2.15
C ARG A 21 -12.50 -0.82 -2.87
N SER A 22 -13.44 -0.07 -2.30
CA SER A 22 -14.80 0.06 -2.84
C SER A 22 -14.84 0.77 -4.21
N GLN A 23 -13.76 1.45 -4.58
CA GLN A 23 -13.67 2.13 -5.88
C GLN A 23 -13.32 1.17 -7.01
N HIS A 24 -12.97 -0.08 -6.69
CA HIS A 24 -12.52 -1.10 -7.66
C HIS A 24 -11.43 -0.57 -8.60
N PRO A 25 -10.30 -0.08 -8.03
CA PRO A 25 -9.27 0.53 -8.85
C PRO A 25 -8.65 -0.47 -9.84
N THR A 26 -8.34 0.03 -11.03
CA THR A 26 -7.65 -0.77 -12.05
C THR A 26 -6.18 -0.96 -11.68
N PRO A 27 -5.48 -1.94 -12.27
CA PRO A 27 -4.03 -2.09 -12.05
C PRO A 27 -3.26 -0.82 -12.35
N GLU A 28 -3.62 -0.07 -13.40
CA GLU A 28 -2.96 1.19 -13.72
C GLU A 28 -3.18 2.22 -12.63
N GLN A 29 -4.38 2.30 -12.08
CA GLN A 29 -4.69 3.21 -10.97
C GLN A 29 -3.91 2.83 -9.72
N ILE A 30 -3.77 1.54 -9.44
CA ILE A 30 -2.96 1.06 -8.32
C ILE A 30 -1.51 1.49 -8.49
N ARG A 31 -0.92 1.23 -9.67
CA ARG A 31 0.47 1.59 -9.92
C ARG A 31 0.70 3.10 -9.82
N ALA A 32 -0.20 3.89 -10.40
CA ALA A 32 -0.10 5.34 -10.33
C ALA A 32 -0.20 5.86 -8.90
N SER A 33 -1.11 5.29 -8.12
CA SER A 33 -1.31 5.67 -6.72
C SER A 33 -0.08 5.33 -5.87
N VAL A 34 0.50 4.15 -6.07
CA VAL A 34 1.72 3.74 -5.36
C VAL A 34 2.85 4.73 -5.65
N THR A 35 3.09 5.01 -6.93
CA THR A 35 4.17 5.95 -7.33
C THR A 35 3.95 7.33 -6.71
N ALA A 36 2.74 7.85 -6.82
CA ALA A 36 2.44 9.19 -6.30
C ALA A 36 2.60 9.24 -4.77
N THR A 37 2.18 8.19 -4.08
CA THR A 37 2.26 8.15 -2.62
C THR A 37 3.71 8.06 -2.14
N VAL A 38 4.52 7.24 -2.80
CA VAL A 38 5.96 7.16 -2.47
C VAL A 38 6.64 8.50 -2.71
N GLN A 39 6.31 9.18 -3.81
CA GLN A 39 6.88 10.50 -4.09
C GLN A 39 6.48 11.54 -3.04
N ARG A 40 5.24 11.47 -2.57
CA ARG A 40 4.71 12.44 -1.62
C ARG A 40 5.19 12.18 -0.19
N LEU A 41 5.15 10.94 0.26
CA LEU A 41 5.41 10.58 1.66
C LEU A 41 6.79 9.97 1.89
N GLY A 42 7.39 9.37 0.86
CA GLY A 42 8.58 8.56 1.00
C GLY A 42 8.28 7.22 1.68
N GLU A 43 9.24 6.31 1.64
CA GLU A 43 9.07 5.00 2.24
C GLU A 43 8.82 5.09 3.75
N ARG A 44 9.56 5.96 4.44
CA ARG A 44 9.42 6.13 5.88
C ARG A 44 8.06 6.71 6.24
N GLY A 45 7.58 7.66 5.46
CA GLY A 45 6.26 8.26 5.69
C GLY A 45 5.15 7.25 5.53
N CYS A 46 5.25 6.40 4.50
CA CYS A 46 4.29 5.32 4.30
C CYS A 46 4.30 4.35 5.48
N ALA A 47 5.48 3.91 5.91
CA ALA A 47 5.62 2.98 7.03
C ALA A 47 5.09 3.58 8.33
N ALA A 48 5.34 4.85 8.57
CA ALA A 48 4.85 5.53 9.77
C ALA A 48 3.33 5.59 9.80
N LEU A 49 2.71 5.85 8.65
CA LEU A 49 1.26 5.90 8.56
C LEU A 49 0.64 4.52 8.78
N VAL A 50 1.25 3.47 8.21
CA VAL A 50 0.81 2.10 8.45
C VAL A 50 0.87 1.78 9.95
N ALA A 51 1.99 2.09 10.60
CA ALA A 51 2.14 1.83 12.03
C ALA A 51 1.11 2.57 12.86
N GLN A 52 0.84 3.82 12.51
CA GLN A 52 -0.17 4.63 13.20
C GLN A 52 -1.56 3.99 13.09
N GLU A 53 -1.94 3.56 11.88
CA GLU A 53 -3.25 2.98 11.66
C GLU A 53 -3.41 1.65 12.39
N PHE A 54 -2.37 0.82 12.43
CA PHE A 54 -2.42 -0.41 13.22
C PHE A 54 -2.53 -0.13 14.71
N GLY A 55 -1.93 0.96 15.18
CA GLY A 55 -2.04 1.37 16.58
C GLY A 55 -3.42 1.89 16.94
N GLU A 56 -4.06 2.64 16.04
CA GLU A 56 -5.33 3.32 16.31
C GLU A 56 -6.55 2.50 15.89
N HIS A 57 -6.44 1.76 14.78
CA HIS A 57 -7.56 1.04 14.17
C HIS A 57 -7.12 -0.35 13.70
N PRO A 58 -6.71 -1.25 14.63
CA PRO A 58 -6.07 -2.51 14.23
C PRO A 58 -6.92 -3.39 13.33
N ASP A 59 -8.22 -3.48 13.56
CA ASP A 59 -9.08 -4.35 12.74
C ASP A 59 -9.22 -3.81 11.33
N CYS A 60 -9.46 -2.51 11.18
CA CYS A 60 -9.56 -1.88 9.87
C CYS A 60 -8.21 -1.95 9.14
N ALA A 61 -7.11 -1.72 9.85
CA ALA A 61 -5.78 -1.75 9.27
C ALA A 61 -5.45 -3.14 8.73
N LEU A 62 -5.81 -4.20 9.46
CA LEU A 62 -5.56 -5.56 9.01
C LEU A 62 -6.27 -5.86 7.70
N GLY A 63 -7.55 -5.51 7.60
CA GLY A 63 -8.32 -5.73 6.38
C GLY A 63 -7.76 -4.94 5.20
N ARG A 64 -7.41 -3.67 5.44
CA ARG A 64 -6.83 -2.84 4.41
C ARG A 64 -5.47 -3.37 3.95
N MET A 65 -4.65 -3.85 4.88
CA MET A 65 -3.33 -4.42 4.53
C MET A 65 -3.49 -5.67 3.67
N ARG A 66 -4.44 -6.53 3.99
CA ARG A 66 -4.71 -7.73 3.19
C ARG A 66 -5.11 -7.35 1.76
N TRP A 67 -6.01 -6.39 1.63
CA TRP A 67 -6.41 -5.90 0.31
C TRP A 67 -5.22 -5.30 -0.43
N ALA A 68 -4.44 -4.44 0.24
CA ALA A 68 -3.30 -3.77 -0.40
C ALA A 68 -2.28 -4.77 -0.94
N ARG A 69 -1.99 -5.84 -0.19
CA ARG A 69 -1.06 -6.88 -0.64
C ARG A 69 -1.54 -7.55 -1.92
N LEU A 70 -2.81 -7.91 -1.96
CA LEU A 70 -3.38 -8.57 -3.14
C LEU A 70 -3.41 -7.62 -4.33
N ALA A 71 -3.80 -6.37 -4.11
CA ALA A 71 -3.89 -5.38 -5.17
C ALA A 71 -2.51 -5.08 -5.77
N VAL A 72 -1.50 -4.95 -4.93
CA VAL A 72 -0.12 -4.70 -5.40
C VAL A 72 0.39 -5.91 -6.17
N ARG A 73 0.18 -7.11 -5.66
CA ARG A 73 0.61 -8.31 -6.35
C ARG A 73 -0.02 -8.40 -7.73
N ASP A 74 -1.31 -8.16 -7.83
CA ASP A 74 -2.02 -8.23 -9.10
C ASP A 74 -1.58 -7.13 -10.07
N ALA A 75 -1.28 -5.93 -9.55
CA ALA A 75 -0.93 -4.79 -10.40
C ALA A 75 0.52 -4.82 -10.88
N PHE A 76 1.46 -5.37 -10.09
CA PHE A 76 2.88 -5.29 -10.39
C PHE A 76 3.52 -6.63 -10.79
N ASN A 77 2.91 -7.75 -10.47
CA ASN A 77 3.44 -9.08 -10.78
C ASN A 77 2.62 -9.77 -11.87
N VAL A 78 2.33 -9.04 -12.90
CA VAL A 78 1.59 -9.58 -14.04
C VAL A 78 2.54 -10.40 -14.88
N ALA A 79 2.17 -11.65 -15.14
CA ALA A 79 2.96 -12.52 -16.00
C ALA A 79 2.92 -12.05 -17.44
#